data_6b14115772e9178af8ba93213f524015
#
_entry.id   6b14115772e9178af8ba93213f524015
#
_cell.length_a   1.000
_cell.length_b   1.000
_cell.length_c   1.000
_cell.angle_alpha   90.00
_cell.angle_beta   90.00
_cell.angle_gamma   90.00
#
_symmetry.space_group_name_H-M   'P 1'
#
loop_
_entity.id
_entity.type
_entity.pdbx_description
1 polymer ?
#
loop_
_entity_poly.entity_id
_entity_poly.type
_entity_poly.pdbx_seq_one_letter_code
_entity_poly.pdbx_strand_id
1 'polypeptide(L)'
;MRIRDLLAAESIELNGSAAGKQDVLNKMVDLMAKSGKIRDVETYRKGVFAREEEGTTGIGEGIAIPHCKSDAVKAPGLAAMVVKDGVEFDALDGAPVNLLFLIAAPNTEDNVHLEVLSKLSVLLMDENFTNGLKNAKTVDEFLKVIDDAESAKDEDEKEDETGAKYKVLAVTGCPTGIAHTYMAAESLEKHAAEMGITIKVETRGSGGAKHVLTDEEIAGATAIIVAADTKVPMDRFDGKKVIGCKVADGINKAEQLLNRAVAGDAPVYHAAEGSRKEEKAVSYTHLRAHET
;
A
#
# COMPACT_ATOMS: atom_id res chain seq x y z
N MET A 1 7.19 6.67 11.56
CA MET A 1 6.02 7.45 12.10
C MET A 1 4.85 6.48 12.25
N ARG A 2 4.08 6.57 13.36
CA ARG A 2 2.93 5.70 13.60
C ARG A 2 1.65 6.31 13.02
N ILE A 3 0.69 5.47 12.63
CA ILE A 3 -0.64 5.91 12.13
C ILE A 3 -1.32 6.81 13.16
N ARG A 4 -1.19 6.47 14.46
CA ARG A 4 -1.73 7.27 15.55
C ARG A 4 -1.20 8.71 15.59
N ASP A 5 0.05 8.95 15.18
CA ASP A 5 0.63 10.31 15.15
C ASP A 5 -0.05 11.20 14.10
N LEU A 6 -0.63 10.57 13.09
CA LEU A 6 -1.34 11.27 12.01
C LEU A 6 -2.84 11.42 12.27
N LEU A 7 -3.43 10.52 13.06
CA LEU A 7 -4.88 10.43 13.31
C LEU A 7 -5.23 11.07 14.65
N ALA A 8 -5.66 12.33 14.61
CA ALA A 8 -6.13 13.04 15.80
C ALA A 8 -7.50 12.50 16.25
N ALA A 9 -7.75 12.45 17.56
CA ALA A 9 -9.02 11.97 18.12
C ALA A 9 -10.24 12.74 17.60
N GLU A 10 -10.11 14.06 17.45
CA GLU A 10 -11.13 14.95 16.89
C GLU A 10 -11.40 14.75 15.38
N SER A 11 -10.52 13.98 14.70
CA SER A 11 -10.67 13.62 13.29
C SER A 11 -11.23 12.21 13.09
N ILE A 12 -11.84 11.63 14.13
CA ILE A 12 -12.49 10.32 14.12
C ILE A 12 -13.99 10.47 14.36
N GLU A 13 -14.82 9.91 13.46
CA GLU A 13 -16.27 9.87 13.58
C GLU A 13 -16.76 8.41 13.51
N LEU A 14 -17.29 7.89 14.62
CA LEU A 14 -17.72 6.49 14.74
C LEU A 14 -19.18 6.24 14.35
N ASN A 15 -19.99 7.29 14.27
CA ASN A 15 -21.40 7.21 13.92
C ASN A 15 -21.74 8.14 12.74
N GLY A 16 -20.87 8.11 11.73
CA GLY A 16 -21.05 8.87 10.51
C GLY A 16 -22.28 8.45 9.72
N SER A 17 -22.85 9.38 9.01
CA SER A 17 -23.93 9.15 8.05
C SER A 17 -23.72 10.04 6.84
N ALA A 18 -24.09 9.56 5.66
CA ALA A 18 -23.97 10.35 4.43
C ALA A 18 -25.04 9.91 3.41
N ALA A 19 -25.50 10.89 2.62
CA ALA A 19 -26.48 10.65 1.57
C ALA A 19 -25.87 10.03 0.30
N GLY A 20 -24.54 10.00 0.18
CA GLY A 20 -23.81 9.44 -0.96
C GLY A 20 -22.36 9.90 -0.97
N LYS A 21 -21.65 9.55 -2.03
CA LYS A 21 -20.20 9.78 -2.19
C LYS A 21 -19.77 11.23 -1.98
N GLN A 22 -20.45 12.19 -2.61
CA GLN A 22 -20.10 13.60 -2.47
C GLN A 22 -20.30 14.11 -1.05
N ASP A 23 -21.38 13.70 -0.38
CA ASP A 23 -21.67 14.11 0.98
C ASP A 23 -20.65 13.55 1.96
N VAL A 24 -20.27 12.27 1.84
CA VAL A 24 -19.28 11.66 2.71
C VAL A 24 -17.88 12.28 2.51
N LEU A 25 -17.48 12.58 1.27
CA LEU A 25 -16.21 13.25 1.00
C LEU A 25 -16.15 14.65 1.62
N ASN A 26 -17.23 15.42 1.52
CA ASN A 26 -17.33 16.73 2.18
C ASN A 26 -17.18 16.61 3.70
N LYS A 27 -17.91 15.68 4.31
CA LYS A 27 -17.81 15.41 5.76
C LYS A 27 -16.43 14.95 6.18
N MET A 28 -15.76 14.12 5.37
CA MET A 28 -14.39 13.68 5.64
C MET A 28 -13.39 14.84 5.58
N VAL A 29 -13.55 15.76 4.63
CA VAL A 29 -12.71 16.98 4.56
C VAL A 29 -12.94 17.88 5.77
N ASP A 30 -14.19 18.08 6.19
CA ASP A 30 -14.53 18.86 7.39
C ASP A 30 -13.96 18.20 8.66
N LEU A 31 -13.99 16.88 8.72
CA LEU A 31 -13.40 16.10 9.82
C LEU A 31 -11.88 16.23 9.86
N MET A 32 -11.20 16.16 8.69
CA MET A 32 -9.77 16.40 8.58
C MET A 32 -9.38 17.82 9.01
N ALA A 33 -10.21 18.81 8.68
CA ALA A 33 -9.95 20.21 9.05
C ALA A 33 -9.85 20.43 10.56
N LYS A 34 -10.55 19.63 11.37
CA LYS A 34 -10.49 19.67 12.83
C LYS A 34 -9.09 19.39 13.38
N SER A 35 -8.27 18.62 12.67
CA SER A 35 -6.88 18.34 13.06
C SER A 35 -5.95 19.57 13.06
N GLY A 36 -6.37 20.68 12.46
CA GLY A 36 -5.54 21.88 12.27
C GLY A 36 -4.38 21.71 11.28
N LYS A 37 -4.31 20.56 10.58
CA LYS A 37 -3.23 20.23 9.63
C LYS A 37 -3.49 20.80 8.22
N ILE A 38 -4.69 21.31 7.95
CA ILE A 38 -5.06 21.94 6.68
C ILE A 38 -4.99 23.45 6.82
N ARG A 39 -4.29 24.11 5.89
CA ARG A 39 -4.12 25.57 5.87
C ARG A 39 -5.24 26.26 5.09
N ASP A 40 -5.73 25.61 4.02
CA ASP A 40 -6.82 26.08 3.16
C ASP A 40 -7.75 24.90 2.86
N VAL A 41 -8.87 24.85 3.58
CA VAL A 41 -9.82 23.74 3.54
C VAL A 41 -10.48 23.62 2.15
N GLU A 42 -10.82 24.74 1.52
CA GLU A 42 -11.50 24.72 0.22
C GLU A 42 -10.56 24.29 -0.92
N THR A 43 -9.31 24.71 -0.89
CA THR A 43 -8.31 24.23 -1.84
C THR A 43 -8.04 22.75 -1.65
N TYR A 44 -7.95 22.28 -0.41
CA TYR A 44 -7.80 20.85 -0.11
C TYR A 44 -9.02 20.05 -0.56
N ARG A 45 -10.25 20.53 -0.29
CA ARG A 45 -11.50 19.93 -0.73
C ARG A 45 -11.53 19.70 -2.24
N LYS A 46 -11.23 20.74 -3.02
CA LYS A 46 -11.13 20.65 -4.48
C LYS A 46 -10.14 19.58 -4.93
N GLY A 47 -8.99 19.49 -4.27
CA GLY A 47 -7.99 18.47 -4.55
C GLY A 47 -8.48 17.05 -4.28
N VAL A 48 -9.19 16.82 -3.17
CA VAL A 48 -9.77 15.51 -2.84
C VAL A 48 -10.79 15.09 -3.91
N PHE A 49 -11.68 16.00 -4.31
CA PHE A 49 -12.68 15.72 -5.35
C PHE A 49 -12.02 15.47 -6.72
N ALA A 50 -11.05 16.30 -7.11
CA ALA A 50 -10.32 16.11 -8.37
C ALA A 50 -9.62 14.75 -8.43
N ARG A 51 -8.98 14.33 -7.31
CA ARG A 51 -8.35 13.00 -7.23
C ARG A 51 -9.39 11.87 -7.36
N GLU A 52 -10.55 12.03 -6.76
CA GLU A 52 -11.61 11.02 -6.81
C GLU A 52 -12.25 10.89 -8.22
N GLU A 53 -12.26 11.98 -9.00
CA GLU A 53 -12.71 11.99 -10.41
C GLU A 53 -11.77 11.21 -11.34
N GLU A 54 -10.47 11.13 -11.00
CA GLU A 54 -9.50 10.32 -11.77
C GLU A 54 -9.77 8.81 -11.65
N GLY A 55 -10.42 8.39 -10.59
CA GLY A 55 -10.79 7.00 -10.32
C GLY A 55 -11.17 6.82 -8.86
N THR A 56 -12.11 5.92 -8.62
CA THR A 56 -12.63 5.68 -7.27
C THR A 56 -11.54 5.25 -6.30
N THR A 57 -11.58 5.79 -5.09
CA THR A 57 -10.76 5.36 -3.96
C THR A 57 -11.45 4.33 -3.07
N GLY A 58 -12.66 3.90 -3.42
CA GLY A 58 -13.34 2.77 -2.82
C GLY A 58 -12.73 1.46 -3.30
N ILE A 59 -11.99 0.78 -2.43
CA ILE A 59 -11.17 -0.39 -2.77
C ILE A 59 -11.93 -1.71 -2.71
N GLY A 60 -13.15 -1.70 -2.22
CA GLY A 60 -13.96 -2.89 -1.97
C GLY A 60 -13.99 -3.25 -0.49
N GLU A 61 -14.70 -4.32 -0.15
CA GLU A 61 -14.88 -4.84 1.21
C GLU A 61 -15.40 -3.80 2.23
N GLY A 62 -16.14 -2.82 1.73
CA GLY A 62 -16.69 -1.73 2.53
C GLY A 62 -15.67 -0.67 2.93
N ILE A 63 -14.56 -0.54 2.23
CA ILE A 63 -13.46 0.37 2.56
C ILE A 63 -13.23 1.39 1.45
N ALA A 64 -12.98 2.65 1.84
CA ALA A 64 -12.49 3.69 0.95
C ALA A 64 -11.32 4.44 1.59
N ILE A 65 -10.35 4.84 0.75
CA ILE A 65 -9.15 5.57 1.16
C ILE A 65 -9.00 6.82 0.26
N PRO A 66 -9.94 7.80 0.34
CA PRO A 66 -9.73 9.07 -0.36
C PRO A 66 -8.46 9.75 0.13
N HIS A 67 -7.75 10.40 -0.78
CA HIS A 67 -6.46 11.02 -0.47
C HIS A 67 -6.17 12.19 -1.41
N CYS A 68 -5.41 13.15 -0.91
CA CYS A 68 -4.95 14.26 -1.73
C CYS A 68 -3.58 14.77 -1.24
N LYS A 69 -2.68 15.01 -2.20
CA LYS A 69 -1.42 15.72 -1.98
C LYS A 69 -1.62 17.18 -2.41
N SER A 70 -1.39 18.14 -1.52
CA SER A 70 -1.71 19.54 -1.76
C SER A 70 -0.83 20.50 -0.97
N ASP A 71 -0.54 21.67 -1.56
CA ASP A 71 0.08 22.80 -0.87
C ASP A 71 -0.81 23.39 0.25
N ALA A 72 -2.11 23.09 0.22
CA ALA A 72 -3.04 23.45 1.28
C ALA A 72 -2.85 22.65 2.58
N VAL A 73 -2.03 21.60 2.57
CA VAL A 73 -1.72 20.74 3.72
C VAL A 73 -0.44 21.22 4.38
N LYS A 74 -0.49 21.50 5.69
CA LYS A 74 0.68 21.93 6.50
C LYS A 74 1.54 20.75 6.92
N ALA A 75 0.90 19.67 7.31
CA ALA A 75 1.53 18.46 7.82
C ALA A 75 0.69 17.24 7.46
N PRO A 76 1.30 16.04 7.33
CA PRO A 76 0.56 14.82 7.08
C PRO A 76 -0.53 14.56 8.10
N GLY A 77 -1.70 14.13 7.67
CA GLY A 77 -2.83 13.86 8.53
C GLY A 77 -3.74 12.75 8.02
N LEU A 78 -4.47 12.17 8.97
CA LEU A 78 -5.53 11.19 8.72
C LEU A 78 -6.84 11.67 9.36
N ALA A 79 -7.94 11.35 8.72
CA ALA A 79 -9.26 11.36 9.33
C ALA A 79 -9.94 10.01 9.08
N ALA A 80 -10.76 9.55 10.00
CA ALA A 80 -11.45 8.27 9.90
C ALA A 80 -12.94 8.41 10.18
N MET A 81 -13.77 7.71 9.42
CA MET A 81 -15.21 7.67 9.63
C MET A 81 -15.74 6.24 9.48
N VAL A 82 -16.60 5.86 10.42
CA VAL A 82 -17.39 4.62 10.35
C VAL A 82 -18.82 4.99 10.00
N VAL A 83 -19.35 4.46 8.90
CA VAL A 83 -20.71 4.62 8.44
C VAL A 83 -21.43 3.28 8.55
N LYS A 84 -22.16 3.05 9.64
CA LYS A 84 -22.74 1.74 9.96
C LYS A 84 -23.68 1.23 8.91
N ASP A 85 -24.50 2.10 8.34
CA ASP A 85 -25.47 1.75 7.31
C ASP A 85 -24.86 1.65 5.90
N GLY A 86 -23.56 1.97 5.79
CA GLY A 86 -22.87 2.07 4.52
C GLY A 86 -23.23 3.32 3.72
N VAL A 87 -22.39 3.67 2.76
CA VAL A 87 -22.61 4.75 1.81
C VAL A 87 -22.20 4.30 0.41
N GLU A 88 -23.03 4.62 -0.59
CA GLU A 88 -22.67 4.41 -1.99
C GLU A 88 -21.45 5.27 -2.35
N PHE A 89 -20.37 4.60 -2.78
CA PHE A 89 -19.08 5.23 -3.03
C PHE A 89 -18.51 4.92 -4.42
N ASP A 90 -19.25 4.17 -5.24
CA ASP A 90 -18.74 3.61 -6.51
C ASP A 90 -17.48 2.74 -6.28
N ALA A 91 -17.45 1.96 -5.18
CA ALA A 91 -16.34 1.08 -4.88
C ALA A 91 -16.13 0.02 -5.97
N LEU A 92 -14.89 -0.49 -6.07
CA LEU A 92 -14.50 -1.44 -7.13
C LEU A 92 -15.36 -2.71 -7.19
N ASP A 93 -15.90 -3.15 -6.05
CA ASP A 93 -16.79 -4.31 -5.92
C ASP A 93 -18.28 -3.95 -6.01
N GLY A 94 -18.61 -2.66 -6.17
CA GLY A 94 -19.98 -2.16 -6.20
C GLY A 94 -20.72 -2.22 -4.85
N ALA A 95 -20.01 -2.57 -3.75
CA ALA A 95 -20.60 -2.64 -2.42
C ALA A 95 -20.54 -1.28 -1.71
N PRO A 96 -21.48 -1.01 -0.77
CA PRO A 96 -21.42 0.19 0.06
C PRO A 96 -20.19 0.22 0.95
N VAL A 97 -19.67 1.43 1.19
CA VAL A 97 -18.51 1.66 2.05
C VAL A 97 -18.96 1.96 3.49
N ASN A 98 -18.34 1.27 4.46
CA ASN A 98 -18.61 1.41 5.89
C ASN A 98 -17.46 2.06 6.66
N LEU A 99 -16.24 1.99 6.13
CA LEU A 99 -15.03 2.50 6.76
C LEU A 99 -14.26 3.36 5.77
N LEU A 100 -14.03 4.61 6.14
CA LEU A 100 -13.30 5.58 5.32
C LEU A 100 -12.10 6.11 6.08
N PHE A 101 -10.96 6.21 5.37
CA PHE A 101 -9.78 6.94 5.81
C PHE A 101 -9.42 8.00 4.78
N LEU A 102 -9.52 9.27 5.17
CA LEU A 102 -9.04 10.37 4.34
C LEU A 102 -7.60 10.70 4.70
N ILE A 103 -6.77 10.86 3.70
CA ILE A 103 -5.35 11.12 3.84
C ILE A 103 -5.01 12.49 3.29
N ALA A 104 -4.39 13.32 4.12
CA ALA A 104 -3.85 14.61 3.73
C ALA A 104 -2.32 14.54 3.68
N ALA A 105 -1.75 14.86 2.52
CA ALA A 105 -0.30 14.89 2.33
C ALA A 105 0.15 16.28 1.85
N PRO A 106 1.17 16.90 2.49
CA PRO A 106 1.78 18.12 1.98
C PRO A 106 2.50 17.83 0.65
N ASN A 107 2.55 18.84 -0.22
CA ASN A 107 3.26 18.75 -1.49
C ASN A 107 4.77 18.99 -1.31
N THR A 108 5.41 18.17 -0.48
CA THR A 108 6.85 18.19 -0.20
C THR A 108 7.53 16.96 -0.79
N GLU A 109 8.86 16.97 -0.90
CA GLU A 109 9.64 15.83 -1.37
C GLU A 109 9.75 14.71 -0.32
N ASP A 110 9.42 14.99 0.94
CA ASP A 110 9.48 14.01 2.02
C ASP A 110 8.40 12.93 1.85
N ASN A 111 8.85 11.70 1.76
CA ASN A 111 7.99 10.52 1.55
C ASN A 111 7.55 9.84 2.86
N VAL A 112 7.81 10.45 4.02
CA VAL A 112 7.51 9.87 5.34
C VAL A 112 6.02 9.50 5.49
N HIS A 113 5.12 10.34 4.95
CA HIS A 113 3.70 10.04 4.94
C HIS A 113 3.33 8.79 4.11
N LEU A 114 4.10 8.49 3.04
CA LEU A 114 3.84 7.33 2.18
C LEU A 114 4.08 6.00 2.92
N GLU A 115 5.04 5.96 3.83
CA GLU A 115 5.28 4.78 4.66
C GLU A 115 4.07 4.47 5.55
N VAL A 116 3.49 5.50 6.16
CA VAL A 116 2.29 5.34 7.00
C VAL A 116 1.08 4.93 6.19
N LEU A 117 0.93 5.51 4.99
CA LEU A 117 -0.13 5.11 4.06
C LEU A 117 0.01 3.65 3.62
N SER A 118 1.23 3.23 3.36
CA SER A 118 1.56 1.85 3.06
C SER A 118 1.14 0.92 4.21
N LYS A 119 1.55 1.23 5.44
CA LYS A 119 1.16 0.47 6.63
C LYS A 119 -0.36 0.40 6.80
N LEU A 120 -1.06 1.52 6.66
CA LEU A 120 -2.52 1.55 6.75
C LEU A 120 -3.18 0.65 5.69
N SER A 121 -2.73 0.72 4.44
CA SER A 121 -3.28 -0.11 3.36
C SER A 121 -3.12 -1.61 3.64
N VAL A 122 -1.97 -2.00 4.18
CA VAL A 122 -1.70 -3.39 4.59
C VAL A 122 -2.63 -3.83 5.74
N LEU A 123 -2.76 -3.00 6.78
CA LEU A 123 -3.63 -3.31 7.92
C LEU A 123 -5.11 -3.43 7.51
N LEU A 124 -5.56 -2.63 6.54
CA LEU A 124 -6.93 -2.66 6.04
C LEU A 124 -7.27 -3.93 5.24
N MET A 125 -6.28 -4.75 4.88
CA MET A 125 -6.50 -6.09 4.29
C MET A 125 -6.81 -7.15 5.35
N ASP A 126 -6.59 -6.87 6.63
CA ASP A 126 -6.93 -7.78 7.72
C ASP A 126 -8.39 -7.57 8.16
N GLU A 127 -9.21 -8.62 8.00
CA GLU A 127 -10.62 -8.58 8.39
C GLU A 127 -10.82 -8.35 9.89
N ASN A 128 -9.95 -8.89 10.75
CA ASN A 128 -10.04 -8.68 12.20
C ASN A 128 -9.78 -7.21 12.54
N PHE A 129 -8.79 -6.61 11.89
CA PHE A 129 -8.49 -5.19 12.05
C PHE A 129 -9.66 -4.32 11.60
N THR A 130 -10.18 -4.52 10.39
CA THR A 130 -11.29 -3.73 9.85
C THR A 130 -12.58 -3.92 10.66
N ASN A 131 -12.87 -5.15 11.10
CA ASN A 131 -14.01 -5.43 11.96
C ASN A 131 -13.84 -4.80 13.35
N GLY A 132 -12.64 -4.82 13.91
CA GLY A 132 -12.31 -4.12 15.16
C GLY A 132 -12.61 -2.63 15.07
N LEU A 133 -12.19 -1.97 13.98
CA LEU A 133 -12.45 -0.56 13.75
C LEU A 133 -13.95 -0.25 13.56
N LYS A 134 -14.65 -1.05 12.75
CA LYS A 134 -16.09 -0.88 12.48
C LYS A 134 -16.96 -1.07 13.74
N ASN A 135 -16.50 -1.88 14.67
CA ASN A 135 -17.23 -2.21 15.92
C ASN A 135 -16.79 -1.40 17.14
N ALA A 136 -15.74 -0.59 17.03
CA ALA A 136 -15.28 0.27 18.11
C ALA A 136 -16.40 1.21 18.60
N LYS A 137 -16.60 1.29 19.90
CA LYS A 137 -17.65 2.09 20.53
C LYS A 137 -17.16 3.46 20.97
N THR A 138 -15.87 3.59 21.18
CA THR A 138 -15.19 4.83 21.58
C THR A 138 -14.00 5.11 20.69
N VAL A 139 -13.62 6.37 20.62
CA VAL A 139 -12.41 6.80 19.89
C VAL A 139 -11.16 6.13 20.46
N ASP A 140 -11.10 5.95 21.78
CA ASP A 140 -9.98 5.25 22.43
C ASP A 140 -9.88 3.77 22.02
N GLU A 141 -11.02 3.07 21.92
CA GLU A 141 -11.05 1.70 21.37
C GLU A 141 -10.58 1.66 19.92
N PHE A 142 -11.04 2.60 19.10
CA PHE A 142 -10.63 2.71 17.70
C PHE A 142 -9.11 2.90 17.55
N LEU A 143 -8.55 3.83 18.32
CA LEU A 143 -7.11 4.10 18.33
C LEU A 143 -6.31 2.92 18.89
N LYS A 144 -6.85 2.22 19.89
CA LYS A 144 -6.21 1.02 20.44
C LYS A 144 -6.11 -0.10 19.43
N VAL A 145 -7.14 -0.34 18.64
CA VAL A 145 -7.11 -1.34 17.55
C VAL A 145 -5.98 -1.04 16.57
N ILE A 146 -5.78 0.24 16.23
CA ILE A 146 -4.68 0.67 15.37
C ILE A 146 -3.31 0.43 16.04
N ASP A 147 -3.15 0.84 17.29
CA ASP A 147 -1.88 0.69 18.02
C ASP A 147 -1.46 -0.79 18.16
N ASP A 148 -2.42 -1.65 18.48
CA ASP A 148 -2.18 -3.09 18.66
C ASP A 148 -1.77 -3.74 17.32
N ALA A 149 -2.43 -3.38 16.22
CA ALA A 149 -2.13 -3.91 14.89
C ALA A 149 -0.78 -3.43 14.35
N GLU A 150 -0.42 -2.15 14.55
CA GLU A 150 0.90 -1.64 14.16
C GLU A 150 2.02 -2.34 14.94
N SER A 151 1.81 -2.57 16.24
CA SER A 151 2.81 -3.21 17.10
C SER A 151 3.06 -4.66 16.69
N ALA A 152 2.01 -5.40 16.34
CA ALA A 152 2.13 -6.78 15.85
C ALA A 152 2.91 -6.85 14.52
N LYS A 153 2.64 -5.95 13.57
CA LYS A 153 3.36 -5.90 12.28
C LYS A 153 4.82 -5.49 12.44
N ASP A 154 5.14 -4.56 13.35
CA ASP A 154 6.53 -4.16 13.63
C ASP A 154 7.35 -5.31 14.27
N GLU A 155 6.70 -6.30 14.91
CA GLU A 155 7.34 -7.52 15.42
C GLU A 155 7.59 -8.53 14.30
N ASP A 156 6.63 -8.74 13.40
CA ASP A 156 6.76 -9.64 12.25
C ASP A 156 7.89 -9.21 11.29
N GLU A 157 8.05 -7.89 11.04
CA GLU A 157 9.12 -7.36 10.19
C GLU A 157 10.54 -7.63 10.74
N LYS A 158 10.68 -7.86 12.06
CA LYS A 158 11.97 -8.18 12.69
C LYS A 158 12.37 -9.66 12.57
N GLU A 159 11.41 -10.55 12.32
CA GLU A 159 11.68 -11.99 12.18
C GLU A 159 12.13 -12.38 10.76
N ASP A 160 11.86 -11.55 9.73
CA ASP A 160 12.19 -11.84 8.32
C ASP A 160 13.67 -11.67 7.93
N GLU A 161 14.54 -11.19 8.81
CA GLU A 161 15.98 -11.01 8.54
C GLU A 161 16.82 -12.30 8.63
N THR A 162 16.22 -13.47 8.88
CA THR A 162 16.93 -14.74 8.99
C THR A 162 16.88 -15.53 7.67
N GLY A 163 17.90 -15.40 6.85
CA GLY A 163 18.44 -16.29 5.80
C GLY A 163 17.60 -17.45 5.23
N ALA A 164 16.29 -17.35 5.17
CA ALA A 164 15.41 -18.39 4.70
C ALA A 164 15.44 -18.51 3.16
N LYS A 165 15.59 -19.75 2.67
CA LYS A 165 15.43 -20.03 1.22
C LYS A 165 13.95 -19.91 0.84
N TYR A 166 13.59 -18.86 0.13
CA TYR A 166 12.25 -18.65 -0.39
C TYR A 166 11.94 -19.56 -1.57
N LYS A 167 10.76 -20.20 -1.56
CA LYS A 167 10.29 -21.05 -2.65
C LYS A 167 9.75 -20.24 -3.82
N VAL A 168 9.05 -19.14 -3.51
CA VAL A 168 8.49 -18.20 -4.47
C VAL A 168 8.99 -16.80 -4.14
N LEU A 169 9.29 -16.02 -5.17
CA LEU A 169 9.56 -14.60 -5.03
C LEU A 169 8.47 -13.81 -5.74
N ALA A 170 8.21 -12.59 -5.28
CA ALA A 170 7.30 -11.70 -5.97
C ALA A 170 7.82 -10.27 -6.05
N VAL A 171 7.36 -9.53 -7.05
CA VAL A 171 7.55 -8.09 -7.17
C VAL A 171 6.20 -7.45 -7.39
N THR A 172 5.85 -6.47 -6.58
CA THR A 172 4.62 -5.71 -6.73
C THR A 172 4.91 -4.24 -7.03
N GLY A 173 4.09 -3.61 -7.85
CA GLY A 173 4.27 -2.21 -8.20
C GLY A 173 3.09 -1.61 -8.96
N CYS A 174 2.78 -0.35 -8.67
CA CYS A 174 1.77 0.40 -9.42
C CYS A 174 2.28 1.82 -9.74
N PRO A 175 1.72 2.50 -10.75
CA PRO A 175 2.19 3.83 -11.16
C PRO A 175 2.07 4.88 -10.06
N THR A 176 1.03 4.82 -9.24
CA THR A 176 0.86 5.69 -8.08
C THR A 176 1.70 5.26 -6.88
N GLY A 177 2.14 3.99 -6.86
CA GLY A 177 3.10 3.42 -5.92
C GLY A 177 2.65 3.40 -4.46
N ILE A 178 1.34 3.49 -4.17
CA ILE A 178 0.87 3.62 -2.79
C ILE A 178 0.05 2.39 -2.36
N ALA A 179 -1.27 2.40 -2.53
CA ALA A 179 -2.12 1.36 -1.93
C ALA A 179 -1.97 -0.01 -2.62
N HIS A 180 -2.17 -0.08 -3.94
CA HIS A 180 -2.24 -1.36 -4.66
C HIS A 180 -0.94 -2.16 -4.59
N THR A 181 0.22 -1.49 -4.57
CA THR A 181 1.53 -2.16 -4.44
C THR A 181 1.61 -2.99 -3.17
N TYR A 182 1.23 -2.39 -2.04
CA TYR A 182 1.34 -3.03 -0.73
C TYR A 182 0.20 -4.02 -0.47
N MET A 183 -1.01 -3.73 -0.96
CA MET A 183 -2.13 -4.66 -0.89
C MET A 183 -1.85 -5.96 -1.66
N ALA A 184 -1.23 -5.86 -2.84
CA ALA A 184 -0.82 -7.05 -3.60
C ALA A 184 0.27 -7.84 -2.86
N ALA A 185 1.23 -7.18 -2.25
CA ALA A 185 2.26 -7.84 -1.45
C ALA A 185 1.63 -8.60 -0.26
N GLU A 186 0.82 -7.93 0.54
CA GLU A 186 0.14 -8.54 1.70
C GLU A 186 -0.76 -9.71 1.29
N SER A 187 -1.52 -9.57 0.20
CA SER A 187 -2.37 -10.65 -0.29
C SER A 187 -1.55 -11.89 -0.69
N LEU A 188 -0.41 -11.69 -1.37
CA LEU A 188 0.49 -12.78 -1.74
C LEU A 188 1.12 -13.43 -0.50
N GLU A 189 1.60 -12.65 0.47
CA GLU A 189 2.20 -13.14 1.70
C GLU A 189 1.20 -13.92 2.56
N LYS A 190 -0.01 -13.37 2.76
CA LYS A 190 -1.09 -14.02 3.50
C LYS A 190 -1.45 -15.39 2.91
N HIS A 191 -1.75 -15.44 1.61
CA HIS A 191 -2.11 -16.71 0.96
C HIS A 191 -0.94 -17.70 0.92
N ALA A 192 0.31 -17.21 0.76
CA ALA A 192 1.48 -18.08 0.84
C ALA A 192 1.63 -18.70 2.23
N ALA A 193 1.41 -17.94 3.30
CA ALA A 193 1.43 -18.46 4.67
C ALA A 193 0.34 -19.52 4.89
N GLU A 194 -0.89 -19.27 4.43
CA GLU A 194 -2.01 -20.22 4.48
C GLU A 194 -1.71 -21.53 3.73
N MET A 195 -0.95 -21.43 2.63
CA MET A 195 -0.53 -22.57 1.81
C MET A 195 0.79 -23.24 2.26
N GLY A 196 1.43 -22.71 3.32
CA GLY A 196 2.75 -23.18 3.79
C GLY A 196 3.88 -22.95 2.79
N ILE A 197 3.79 -21.88 1.97
CA ILE A 197 4.78 -21.51 0.97
C ILE A 197 5.65 -20.38 1.53
N THR A 198 6.97 -20.54 1.48
CA THR A 198 7.91 -19.47 1.80
C THR A 198 7.98 -18.48 0.63
N ILE A 199 7.64 -17.23 0.87
CA ILE A 199 7.64 -16.16 -0.13
C ILE A 199 8.40 -14.93 0.39
N LYS A 200 9.07 -14.21 -0.51
CA LYS A 200 9.54 -12.84 -0.26
C LYS A 200 8.99 -11.92 -1.33
N VAL A 201 8.47 -10.78 -0.93
CA VAL A 201 7.87 -9.81 -1.84
C VAL A 201 8.64 -8.50 -1.85
N GLU A 202 9.22 -8.16 -2.99
CA GLU A 202 9.77 -6.84 -3.25
C GLU A 202 8.65 -5.89 -3.62
N THR A 203 8.52 -4.78 -2.90
CA THR A 203 7.54 -3.74 -3.21
C THR A 203 8.22 -2.55 -3.90
N ARG A 204 7.66 -2.10 -5.03
CA ARG A 204 8.11 -0.92 -5.78
C ARG A 204 7.05 0.17 -5.72
N GLY A 205 7.06 0.89 -4.61
CA GLY A 205 6.16 2.00 -4.35
C GLY A 205 6.81 3.35 -4.62
N SER A 206 6.07 4.42 -4.35
CA SER A 206 6.55 5.81 -4.50
C SER A 206 7.72 6.17 -3.57
N GLY A 207 7.92 5.40 -2.48
CA GLY A 207 9.08 5.49 -1.60
C GLY A 207 10.31 4.69 -2.05
N GLY A 208 10.31 4.17 -3.29
CA GLY A 208 11.37 3.33 -3.82
C GLY A 208 11.12 1.83 -3.64
N ALA A 209 12.12 1.02 -3.95
CA ALA A 209 12.06 -0.42 -3.77
C ALA A 209 12.38 -0.80 -2.32
N LYS A 210 11.52 -1.64 -1.70
CA LYS A 210 11.76 -2.24 -0.38
C LYS A 210 11.84 -3.76 -0.51
N HIS A 211 12.53 -4.41 0.43
CA HIS A 211 12.75 -5.86 0.45
C HIS A 211 13.31 -6.40 -0.88
N VAL A 212 14.29 -5.69 -1.43
CA VAL A 212 14.86 -5.99 -2.75
C VAL A 212 15.36 -7.42 -2.80
N LEU A 213 14.98 -8.14 -3.85
CA LEU A 213 15.39 -9.52 -4.08
C LEU A 213 16.87 -9.59 -4.45
N THR A 214 17.61 -10.44 -3.77
CA THR A 214 19.04 -10.67 -4.06
C THR A 214 19.23 -11.69 -5.18
N ASP A 215 20.41 -11.68 -5.82
CA ASP A 215 20.74 -12.66 -6.87
C ASP A 215 20.70 -14.11 -6.34
N GLU A 216 21.09 -14.32 -5.08
CA GLU A 216 21.04 -15.64 -4.43
C GLU A 216 19.61 -16.12 -4.22
N GLU A 217 18.71 -15.25 -3.77
CA GLU A 217 17.29 -15.55 -3.61
C GLU A 217 16.64 -15.87 -4.97
N ILE A 218 16.94 -15.05 -5.99
CA ILE A 218 16.48 -15.26 -7.36
C ILE A 218 16.98 -16.59 -7.90
N ALA A 219 18.25 -16.93 -7.66
CA ALA A 219 18.81 -18.20 -8.10
C ALA A 219 18.11 -19.42 -7.45
N GLY A 220 17.76 -19.32 -6.17
CA GLY A 220 17.15 -20.41 -5.39
C GLY A 220 15.66 -20.58 -5.57
N ALA A 221 14.93 -19.59 -6.05
CA ALA A 221 13.48 -19.63 -6.17
C ALA A 221 12.99 -20.53 -7.33
N THR A 222 11.83 -21.16 -7.10
CA THR A 222 11.15 -22.00 -8.12
C THR A 222 10.52 -21.14 -9.21
N ALA A 223 9.89 -20.03 -8.83
CA ALA A 223 9.27 -19.07 -9.76
C ALA A 223 9.18 -17.68 -9.15
N ILE A 224 8.97 -16.70 -10.01
CA ILE A 224 8.84 -15.28 -9.64
C ILE A 224 7.50 -14.75 -10.15
N ILE A 225 6.72 -14.11 -9.27
CA ILE A 225 5.47 -13.44 -9.63
C ILE A 225 5.77 -11.93 -9.78
N VAL A 226 5.48 -11.35 -10.93
CA VAL A 226 5.59 -9.91 -11.16
C VAL A 226 4.18 -9.35 -11.34
N ALA A 227 3.58 -8.88 -10.24
CA ALA A 227 2.26 -8.27 -10.18
C ALA A 227 2.42 -6.74 -10.21
N ALA A 228 2.62 -6.17 -11.40
CA ALA A 228 2.97 -4.77 -11.54
C ALA A 228 2.39 -4.12 -12.80
N ASP A 229 1.90 -2.88 -12.63
CA ASP A 229 1.48 -1.98 -13.71
C ASP A 229 2.52 -0.87 -13.95
N THR A 230 3.71 -0.99 -13.38
CA THR A 230 4.86 -0.10 -13.57
C THR A 230 6.07 -0.89 -14.05
N LYS A 231 7.12 -0.18 -14.50
CA LYS A 231 8.35 -0.83 -14.95
C LYS A 231 9.07 -1.51 -13.79
N VAL A 232 9.36 -2.79 -13.98
CA VAL A 232 10.19 -3.61 -13.07
C VAL A 232 11.49 -3.95 -13.81
N PRO A 233 12.67 -3.88 -13.17
CA PRO A 233 13.92 -4.37 -13.75
C PRO A 233 13.84 -5.88 -13.95
N MET A 234 13.48 -6.29 -15.16
CA MET A 234 13.25 -7.70 -15.49
C MET A 234 14.51 -8.47 -15.80
N ASP A 235 15.59 -7.80 -16.21
CA ASP A 235 16.84 -8.42 -16.68
C ASP A 235 17.47 -9.37 -15.64
N ARG A 236 17.27 -9.07 -14.35
CA ARG A 236 17.72 -9.90 -13.24
C ARG A 236 16.99 -11.25 -13.14
N PHE A 237 15.90 -11.41 -13.86
CA PHE A 237 15.10 -12.66 -13.88
C PHE A 237 15.36 -13.51 -15.13
N ASP A 238 16.39 -13.19 -15.91
CA ASP A 238 16.76 -13.95 -17.11
C ASP A 238 16.97 -15.43 -16.79
N GLY A 239 16.34 -16.31 -17.58
CA GLY A 239 16.36 -17.75 -17.37
C GLY A 239 15.47 -18.29 -16.25
N LYS A 240 14.70 -17.41 -15.56
CA LYS A 240 13.78 -17.80 -14.50
C LYS A 240 12.34 -17.93 -14.99
N LYS A 241 11.57 -18.78 -14.31
CA LYS A 241 10.12 -18.89 -14.52
C LYS A 241 9.43 -17.67 -13.93
N VAL A 242 8.77 -16.88 -14.78
CA VAL A 242 8.14 -15.62 -14.37
C VAL A 242 6.66 -15.59 -14.77
N ILE A 243 5.81 -15.27 -13.80
CA ILE A 243 4.38 -15.01 -14.00
C ILE A 243 4.19 -13.49 -13.97
N GLY A 244 4.01 -12.87 -15.13
CA GLY A 244 3.67 -11.45 -15.25
C GLY A 244 2.15 -11.26 -15.19
N CYS A 245 1.69 -10.32 -14.36
CA CYS A 245 0.27 -9.96 -14.25
C CYS A 245 0.10 -8.51 -13.78
N LYS A 246 -1.13 -8.02 -13.80
CA LYS A 246 -1.45 -6.71 -13.23
C LYS A 246 -1.37 -6.73 -11.71
N VAL A 247 -1.11 -5.56 -11.09
CA VAL A 247 -1.10 -5.45 -9.62
C VAL A 247 -2.43 -5.89 -9.00
N ALA A 248 -3.56 -5.61 -9.66
CA ALA A 248 -4.89 -6.05 -9.22
C ALA A 248 -5.04 -7.58 -9.17
N ASP A 249 -4.37 -8.32 -10.05
CA ASP A 249 -4.38 -9.80 -9.99
C ASP A 249 -3.60 -10.31 -8.77
N GLY A 250 -2.53 -9.61 -8.36
CA GLY A 250 -1.82 -9.89 -7.11
C GLY A 250 -2.70 -9.75 -5.88
N ILE A 251 -3.67 -8.82 -5.90
CA ILE A 251 -4.66 -8.64 -4.83
C ILE A 251 -5.73 -9.73 -4.87
N ASN A 252 -6.37 -9.93 -6.03
CA ASN A 252 -7.61 -10.69 -6.14
C ASN A 252 -7.43 -12.16 -6.53
N LYS A 253 -6.25 -12.57 -7.00
CA LYS A 253 -5.94 -13.91 -7.52
C LYS A 253 -4.65 -14.49 -6.92
N ALA A 254 -4.27 -14.04 -5.72
CA ALA A 254 -3.01 -14.41 -5.07
C ALA A 254 -2.86 -15.94 -4.97
N GLU A 255 -3.90 -16.65 -4.50
CA GLU A 255 -3.89 -18.11 -4.40
C GLU A 255 -3.62 -18.79 -5.74
N GLN A 256 -4.28 -18.34 -6.81
CA GLN A 256 -4.09 -18.90 -8.15
C GLN A 256 -2.67 -18.68 -8.67
N LEU A 257 -2.11 -17.49 -8.44
CA LEU A 257 -0.75 -17.15 -8.83
C LEU A 257 0.28 -17.98 -8.08
N LEU A 258 0.09 -18.19 -6.79
CA LEU A 258 0.94 -19.01 -5.95
C LEU A 258 0.88 -20.49 -6.35
N ASN A 259 -0.31 -21.05 -6.62
CA ASN A 259 -0.47 -22.41 -7.11
C ASN A 259 0.28 -22.64 -8.44
N ARG A 260 0.17 -21.70 -9.38
CA ARG A 260 0.92 -21.74 -10.64
C ARG A 260 2.42 -21.64 -10.43
N ALA A 261 2.87 -20.75 -9.55
CA ALA A 261 4.28 -20.57 -9.25
C ALA A 261 4.91 -21.83 -8.66
N VAL A 262 4.24 -22.47 -7.69
CA VAL A 262 4.71 -23.72 -7.05
C VAL A 262 4.69 -24.90 -8.01
N ALA A 263 3.68 -25.00 -8.86
CA ALA A 263 3.59 -26.03 -9.91
C ALA A 263 4.65 -25.83 -11.02
N GLY A 264 5.31 -24.68 -11.04
CA GLY A 264 6.25 -24.33 -12.11
C GLY A 264 5.56 -24.08 -13.45
N ASP A 265 4.26 -23.76 -13.43
CA ASP A 265 3.46 -23.38 -14.60
C ASP A 265 3.66 -21.89 -14.91
N ALA A 266 4.85 -21.56 -15.36
CA ALA A 266 5.22 -20.22 -15.75
C ALA A 266 6.23 -20.26 -16.92
N PRO A 267 6.13 -19.33 -17.88
CA PRO A 267 7.10 -19.22 -18.96
C PRO A 267 8.48 -18.84 -18.40
N VAL A 268 9.53 -19.34 -19.05
CA VAL A 268 10.90 -18.88 -18.75
C VAL A 268 11.07 -17.51 -19.39
N TYR A 269 11.45 -16.54 -18.56
CA TYR A 269 11.74 -15.19 -19.05
C TYR A 269 13.14 -15.14 -19.66
N HIS A 270 13.27 -14.49 -20.79
CA HIS A 270 14.55 -14.20 -21.44
C HIS A 270 14.67 -12.69 -21.65
N ALA A 271 15.73 -12.12 -21.08
CA ALA A 271 16.04 -10.71 -21.27
C ALA A 271 16.53 -10.46 -22.74
N ALA A 272 16.08 -9.36 -23.35
CA ALA A 272 16.55 -9.00 -24.68
C ALA A 272 18.07 -8.70 -24.67
N GLU A 273 18.79 -9.19 -25.68
CA GLU A 273 20.23 -8.91 -25.83
C GLU A 273 20.45 -7.39 -25.93
N GLY A 274 21.05 -6.78 -24.90
CA GLY A 274 21.38 -5.36 -24.85
C GLY A 274 21.01 -4.63 -23.55
N SER A 275 20.12 -5.17 -22.72
CA SER A 275 19.65 -4.49 -21.50
C SER A 275 20.62 -4.56 -20.29
N ARG A 276 21.67 -5.39 -20.36
CA ARG A 276 22.64 -5.61 -19.26
C ARG A 276 23.61 -4.44 -18.98
N LYS A 277 23.56 -3.32 -19.70
CA LYS A 277 24.63 -2.29 -19.67
C LYS A 277 24.34 -1.03 -18.84
N GLU A 278 23.16 -0.79 -18.32
CA GLU A 278 22.85 0.50 -17.68
C GLU A 278 22.91 0.55 -16.14
N GLU A 279 22.96 -0.56 -15.41
CA GLU A 279 22.94 -0.53 -13.94
C GLU A 279 24.33 -0.56 -13.26
N LYS A 280 25.45 -0.67 -13.99
CA LYS A 280 26.81 -0.66 -13.39
C LYS A 280 27.49 0.70 -13.30
N ALA A 281 26.86 1.78 -13.70
CA ALA A 281 27.49 3.11 -13.83
C ALA A 281 27.10 4.16 -12.78
N VAL A 282 26.36 3.81 -11.72
CA VAL A 282 26.03 4.75 -10.64
C VAL A 282 26.49 4.21 -9.28
N SER A 283 27.78 3.96 -9.16
CA SER A 283 28.46 3.90 -7.87
C SER A 283 29.93 4.25 -8.10
N TYR A 284 30.39 5.24 -7.36
CA TYR A 284 31.75 5.81 -7.32
C TYR A 284 32.04 6.99 -8.26
N THR A 285 31.54 8.17 -7.91
CA THR A 285 32.30 9.43 -8.08
C THR A 285 31.82 10.47 -7.07
N HIS A 286 32.24 10.35 -5.82
CA HIS A 286 32.41 11.49 -4.92
C HIS A 286 33.39 11.08 -3.82
N LEU A 287 34.68 11.25 -4.10
CA LEU A 287 35.73 11.48 -3.11
C LEU A 287 37.04 11.66 -3.87
N ARG A 288 37.40 12.91 -4.21
CA ARG A 288 38.72 13.48 -4.21
C ARG A 288 38.74 14.81 -4.96
N ALA A 289 38.77 15.87 -4.22
CA ALA A 289 39.57 17.05 -4.55
C ALA A 289 39.48 18.04 -3.39
N HIS A 290 40.37 17.95 -2.47
CA HIS A 290 40.96 19.11 -1.78
C HIS A 290 42.28 18.65 -1.22
N GLU A 291 43.34 19.03 -1.94
CA GLU A 291 44.66 19.39 -1.40
C GLU A 291 45.50 19.91 -2.57
N THR A 292 45.60 21.19 -2.66
CA THR A 292 46.83 22.00 -2.76
C THR A 292 46.43 23.48 -2.85
#